data_08d2c34fa883a888a66a0b2cc41225c5
#
_entry.id   08d2c34fa883a888a66a0b2cc41225c5
#
_cell.length_a   1.000
_cell.length_b   1.000
_cell.length_c   1.000
_cell.angle_alpha   90.00
_cell.angle_beta   90.00
_cell.angle_gamma   90.00
#
_symmetry.space_group_name_H-M   'P 1'
#
loop_
_entity.id
_entity.type
_entity.pdbx_description
1 polymer ?
#
loop_
_entity_poly.entity_id
_entity_poly.type
_entity_poly.pdbx_seq_one_letter_code
_entity_poly.pdbx_strand_id
1 'polypeptide(L)'
;INSKGAKFIFTVAPNKNSLYGENMPYYLQKKSSNIKNIDMLERNIKKYNIFYVDLFQAFKEQEEELYLKRDSHWNQKGAVLVYNTILNSLGIEHENYENIKPEKLKNEYGDLNKMLYPVTAVPEWNYFYNEPYRFSYKTDTKSVEEEWIETENKNGTGSLLMFRDSFGNTLLPLMANTFAKGYFSKSVPQNITEYVEMYNPDIIVLEKVERNIKELATEPPLIEGIPVNINQDITTAESGSQLEISESKYNSGYIEVYGILDNMFWTQDVKIYVRVTDDNGCNIYETFYVSDNKSEYGYKLNLPKEKIADNHAVFEVIVENKGKFQIIKSMELNQENIIKLKGDEYLEEKNRILKKRKTPKRKIVSREKIYDCDGSGRGYYIIKWSDGEVEYKDF
;
A
#
# COMPACT_ATOMS: atom_id res chain seq x y z
N ILE A 1 -2.48 9.96 1.48
CA ILE A 1 -1.19 9.78 2.19
C ILE A 1 -0.59 11.14 2.52
N ASN A 2 -0.31 11.98 1.55
CA ASN A 2 0.29 13.32 1.78
C ASN A 2 -0.57 14.20 2.70
N SER A 3 -1.90 14.11 2.63
CA SER A 3 -2.83 14.82 3.53
C SER A 3 -2.71 14.38 5.00
N LYS A 4 -2.14 13.20 5.25
CA LYS A 4 -1.83 12.69 6.60
C LYS A 4 -0.40 12.99 7.06
N GLY A 5 0.36 13.78 6.28
CA GLY A 5 1.71 14.26 6.63
C GLY A 5 2.86 13.35 6.21
N ALA A 6 2.60 12.13 5.70
CA ALA A 6 3.64 11.23 5.22
C ALA A 6 4.07 11.59 3.78
N LYS A 7 5.37 11.50 3.49
CA LYS A 7 5.88 11.57 2.12
C LYS A 7 5.72 10.21 1.45
N PHE A 8 5.04 10.15 0.32
CA PHE A 8 4.88 8.93 -0.46
C PHE A 8 5.85 8.90 -1.65
N ILE A 9 6.53 7.77 -1.84
CA ILE A 9 7.41 7.49 -2.96
C ILE A 9 6.96 6.22 -3.66
N PHE A 10 6.90 6.29 -4.96
CA PHE A 10 6.77 5.12 -5.81
C PHE A 10 8.04 4.87 -6.60
N THR A 11 8.47 3.61 -6.68
CA THR A 11 9.62 3.21 -7.49
C THR A 11 9.40 1.81 -8.06
N VAL A 12 10.01 1.57 -9.22
CA VAL A 12 9.93 0.29 -9.93
C VAL A 12 11.32 -0.28 -10.09
N ALA A 13 11.54 -1.46 -9.51
CA ALA A 13 12.77 -2.22 -9.72
C ALA A 13 12.78 -2.77 -11.16
N PRO A 14 13.77 -2.40 -12.00
CA PRO A 14 13.82 -2.87 -13.38
C PRO A 14 13.95 -4.39 -13.48
N ASN A 15 13.30 -5.01 -14.44
CA ASN A 15 13.66 -6.37 -14.81
C ASN A 15 15.05 -6.38 -15.43
N LYS A 16 15.83 -7.41 -15.13
CA LYS A 16 17.17 -7.58 -15.67
C LYS A 16 17.20 -7.53 -17.21
N ASN A 17 16.25 -8.17 -17.87
CA ASN A 17 16.15 -8.15 -19.33
C ASN A 17 15.66 -6.81 -19.91
N SER A 18 15.09 -5.94 -19.11
CA SER A 18 14.74 -4.57 -19.52
C SER A 18 15.93 -3.64 -19.53
N LEU A 19 16.94 -3.91 -18.68
CA LEU A 19 18.20 -3.17 -18.62
C LEU A 19 19.23 -3.74 -19.60
N TYR A 20 19.41 -5.06 -19.62
CA TYR A 20 20.45 -5.79 -20.36
C TYR A 20 19.85 -6.68 -21.45
N GLY A 21 18.98 -6.08 -22.27
CA GLY A 21 18.24 -6.80 -23.33
C GLY A 21 19.15 -7.41 -24.41
N GLU A 22 20.34 -6.89 -24.58
CA GLU A 22 21.38 -7.41 -25.48
C GLU A 22 21.89 -8.81 -25.07
N ASN A 23 21.81 -9.15 -23.78
CA ASN A 23 22.19 -10.47 -23.28
C ASN A 23 21.09 -11.53 -23.47
N MET A 24 19.90 -11.14 -23.97
CA MET A 24 18.83 -12.08 -24.26
C MET A 24 19.09 -12.85 -25.58
N PRO A 25 18.69 -14.14 -25.67
CA PRO A 25 18.75 -14.89 -26.91
C PRO A 25 18.02 -14.14 -28.05
N TYR A 26 18.56 -14.22 -29.28
CA TYR A 26 18.04 -13.46 -30.43
C TYR A 26 16.55 -13.63 -30.69
N TYR A 27 15.98 -14.77 -30.41
CA TYR A 27 14.55 -15.05 -30.59
C TYR A 27 13.67 -14.38 -29.53
N LEU A 28 14.23 -14.04 -28.35
CA LEU A 28 13.56 -13.29 -27.30
C LEU A 28 13.74 -11.78 -27.44
N GLN A 29 14.63 -11.32 -28.32
CA GLN A 29 14.81 -9.90 -28.62
C GLN A 29 13.70 -9.34 -29.52
N LYS A 30 12.93 -10.22 -30.19
CA LYS A 30 11.76 -9.81 -30.98
C LYS A 30 10.66 -9.28 -30.06
N LYS A 31 10.39 -8.00 -30.16
CA LYS A 31 9.37 -7.33 -29.35
C LYS A 31 8.04 -7.31 -30.09
N SER A 32 6.96 -7.55 -29.37
CA SER A 32 5.59 -7.40 -29.89
C SER A 32 5.17 -5.92 -30.00
N SER A 33 5.81 -5.05 -29.21
CA SER A 33 5.59 -3.61 -29.21
C SER A 33 6.88 -2.87 -28.87
N ASN A 34 7.03 -1.65 -29.39
CA ASN A 34 8.09 -0.73 -28.99
C ASN A 34 7.78 0.04 -27.69
N ILE A 35 6.52 0.03 -27.26
CA ILE A 35 6.07 0.67 -26.02
C ILE A 35 5.98 -0.42 -24.95
N LYS A 36 6.70 -0.24 -23.86
CA LYS A 36 6.64 -1.09 -22.67
C LYS A 36 5.58 -0.58 -21.68
N ASN A 37 5.10 -1.44 -20.81
CA ASN A 37 4.20 -1.05 -19.73
C ASN A 37 4.82 0.04 -18.83
N ILE A 38 6.12 -0.02 -18.61
CA ILE A 38 6.82 1.01 -17.82
C ILE A 38 6.77 2.38 -18.50
N ASP A 39 6.90 2.46 -19.84
CA ASP A 39 6.83 3.73 -20.57
C ASP A 39 5.44 4.38 -20.42
N MET A 40 4.39 3.57 -20.40
CA MET A 40 3.02 4.04 -20.17
C MET A 40 2.81 4.46 -18.71
N LEU A 41 3.34 3.70 -17.75
CA LEU A 41 3.28 4.03 -16.34
C LEU A 41 3.99 5.37 -16.06
N GLU A 42 5.19 5.59 -16.58
CA GLU A 42 5.94 6.85 -16.42
C GLU A 42 5.20 8.06 -16.97
N ARG A 43 4.51 7.92 -18.11
CA ARG A 43 3.66 9.00 -18.64
C ARG A 43 2.54 9.39 -17.68
N ASN A 44 1.88 8.40 -17.08
CA ASN A 44 0.82 8.62 -16.11
C ASN A 44 1.35 9.20 -14.79
N ILE A 45 2.46 8.70 -14.29
CA ILE A 45 3.14 9.22 -13.10
C ILE A 45 3.43 10.72 -13.26
N LYS A 46 3.98 11.13 -14.42
CA LYS A 46 4.24 12.54 -14.73
C LYS A 46 2.96 13.36 -14.82
N LYS A 47 1.92 12.82 -15.48
CA LYS A 47 0.62 13.48 -15.63
C LYS A 47 -0.02 13.80 -14.27
N TYR A 48 0.08 12.88 -13.30
CA TYR A 48 -0.53 13.01 -11.98
C TYR A 48 0.42 13.54 -10.90
N ASN A 49 1.62 13.98 -11.29
CA ASN A 49 2.63 14.52 -10.37
C ASN A 49 2.93 13.61 -9.17
N ILE A 50 3.03 12.32 -9.41
CA ILE A 50 3.38 11.33 -8.38
C ILE A 50 4.89 11.38 -8.16
N PHE A 51 5.34 11.39 -6.91
CA PHE A 51 6.75 11.34 -6.61
C PHE A 51 7.32 9.95 -6.94
N TYR A 52 7.98 9.88 -8.08
CA TYR A 52 8.58 8.67 -8.65
C TYR A 52 10.09 8.75 -8.65
N VAL A 53 10.74 7.69 -8.17
CA VAL A 53 12.20 7.54 -8.24
C VAL A 53 12.54 6.61 -9.40
N ASP A 54 13.16 7.16 -10.43
CA ASP A 54 13.51 6.46 -11.67
C ASP A 54 14.75 5.60 -11.52
N LEU A 55 14.57 4.33 -11.18
CA LEU A 55 15.67 3.37 -11.08
C LEU A 55 16.20 2.92 -12.45
N PHE A 56 15.38 2.97 -13.51
CA PHE A 56 15.88 2.65 -14.86
C PHE A 56 16.98 3.60 -15.28
N GLN A 57 16.79 4.90 -15.02
CA GLN A 57 17.80 5.91 -15.31
C GLN A 57 19.04 5.71 -14.44
N ALA A 58 18.86 5.49 -13.12
CA ALA A 58 19.96 5.25 -12.20
C ALA A 58 20.86 4.08 -12.61
N PHE A 59 20.25 2.96 -13.03
CA PHE A 59 21.02 1.80 -13.52
C PHE A 59 21.67 2.02 -14.88
N LYS A 60 21.04 2.74 -15.80
CA LYS A 60 21.61 3.03 -17.14
C LYS A 60 22.84 3.93 -17.09
N GLU A 61 22.97 4.74 -16.05
CA GLU A 61 24.13 5.60 -15.83
C GLU A 61 25.36 4.86 -15.29
N GLN A 62 25.22 3.56 -14.98
CA GLN A 62 26.32 2.76 -14.46
C GLN A 62 27.08 2.05 -15.59
N GLU A 63 28.42 2.03 -15.48
CA GLU A 63 29.30 1.34 -16.44
C GLU A 63 29.34 -0.17 -16.22
N GLU A 64 29.06 -0.65 -15.00
CA GLU A 64 29.10 -2.07 -14.65
C GLU A 64 27.69 -2.67 -14.53
N GLU A 65 27.58 -3.98 -14.81
CA GLU A 65 26.35 -4.74 -14.56
C GLU A 65 26.14 -4.89 -13.05
N LEU A 66 25.04 -4.34 -12.54
CA LEU A 66 24.69 -4.36 -11.11
C LEU A 66 23.66 -5.45 -10.77
N TYR A 67 23.52 -6.44 -11.61
CA TYR A 67 22.68 -7.64 -11.40
C TYR A 67 23.55 -8.89 -11.27
N LEU A 68 23.06 -9.86 -10.51
CA LEU A 68 23.65 -11.18 -10.43
C LEU A 68 23.46 -11.91 -11.77
N LYS A 69 24.46 -12.66 -12.22
CA LYS A 69 24.40 -13.29 -13.56
C LYS A 69 23.37 -14.43 -13.67
N ARG A 70 23.20 -15.17 -12.58
CA ARG A 70 22.34 -16.37 -12.50
C ARG A 70 21.15 -16.19 -11.60
N ASP A 71 20.76 -14.94 -11.39
CA ASP A 71 19.65 -14.51 -10.55
C ASP A 71 18.84 -13.43 -11.27
N SER A 72 17.58 -13.26 -10.89
CA SER A 72 16.75 -12.21 -11.43
C SER A 72 16.96 -10.86 -10.74
N HIS A 73 17.63 -10.84 -9.57
CA HIS A 73 17.81 -9.67 -8.73
C HIS A 73 19.12 -8.91 -9.01
N TRP A 74 19.17 -7.68 -8.58
CA TRP A 74 20.42 -6.92 -8.50
C TRP A 74 21.39 -7.56 -7.49
N ASN A 75 22.68 -7.28 -7.67
CA ASN A 75 23.69 -7.62 -6.69
C ASN A 75 23.72 -6.57 -5.56
N GLN A 76 24.57 -6.76 -4.56
CA GLN A 76 24.60 -5.85 -3.39
C GLN A 76 25.02 -4.40 -3.78
N LYS A 77 25.84 -4.19 -4.79
CA LYS A 77 26.15 -2.85 -5.30
C LYS A 77 24.91 -2.19 -5.92
N GLY A 78 24.09 -2.97 -6.66
CA GLY A 78 22.83 -2.49 -7.19
C GLY A 78 21.86 -2.11 -6.08
N ALA A 79 21.79 -2.89 -4.99
CA ALA A 79 20.99 -2.54 -3.83
C ALA A 79 21.44 -1.21 -3.18
N VAL A 80 22.76 -0.99 -3.04
CA VAL A 80 23.30 0.27 -2.52
C VAL A 80 22.99 1.44 -3.47
N LEU A 81 23.09 1.24 -4.78
CA LEU A 81 22.68 2.27 -5.75
C LEU A 81 21.23 2.67 -5.57
N VAL A 82 20.32 1.69 -5.47
CA VAL A 82 18.88 1.96 -5.27
C VAL A 82 18.62 2.67 -3.95
N TYR A 83 19.21 2.20 -2.87
CA TYR A 83 19.13 2.81 -1.55
C TYR A 83 19.57 4.29 -1.59
N ASN A 84 20.75 4.59 -2.16
CA ASN A 84 21.25 5.95 -2.29
C ASN A 84 20.31 6.81 -3.16
N THR A 85 19.83 6.27 -4.27
CA THR A 85 18.93 6.99 -5.19
C THR A 85 17.63 7.39 -4.49
N ILE A 86 17.04 6.50 -3.72
CA ILE A 86 15.81 6.78 -2.95
C ILE A 86 16.08 7.84 -1.88
N LEU A 87 17.10 7.66 -1.05
CA LEU A 87 17.36 8.58 0.08
C LEU A 87 17.84 9.96 -0.37
N ASN A 88 18.66 10.03 -1.42
CA ASN A 88 19.06 11.30 -2.05
C ASN A 88 17.86 12.06 -2.60
N SER A 89 16.91 11.37 -3.24
CA SER A 89 15.67 11.98 -3.75
C SER A 89 14.80 12.59 -2.65
N LEU A 90 14.91 12.07 -1.44
CA LEU A 90 14.24 12.57 -0.24
C LEU A 90 15.01 13.68 0.48
N GLY A 91 16.29 13.87 0.17
CA GLY A 91 17.18 14.75 0.91
C GLY A 91 17.51 14.23 2.31
N ILE A 92 17.51 12.90 2.49
CA ILE A 92 17.82 12.26 3.77
C ILE A 92 19.34 12.01 3.84
N GLU A 93 19.96 12.50 4.90
CA GLU A 93 21.36 12.18 5.20
C GLU A 93 21.49 10.71 5.59
N HIS A 94 22.42 10.00 4.98
CA HIS A 94 22.61 8.56 5.18
C HIS A 94 24.04 8.13 4.85
N GLU A 95 24.43 6.93 5.30
CA GLU A 95 25.67 6.29 4.87
C GLU A 95 25.53 5.85 3.41
N ASN A 96 26.29 6.47 2.50
CA ASN A 96 26.15 6.22 1.06
C ASN A 96 27.03 5.08 0.53
N TYR A 97 27.87 4.50 1.37
CA TYR A 97 28.79 3.38 1.05
C TYR A 97 29.84 3.68 -0.03
N GLU A 98 29.97 4.91 -0.52
CA GLU A 98 30.91 5.27 -1.60
C GLU A 98 32.37 5.03 -1.22
N ASN A 99 32.70 5.27 0.05
CA ASN A 99 34.07 5.13 0.59
C ASN A 99 34.32 3.72 1.18
N ILE A 100 33.34 2.81 1.12
CA ILE A 100 33.46 1.47 1.66
C ILE A 100 33.70 0.49 0.53
N LYS A 101 34.90 -0.11 0.51
CA LYS A 101 35.24 -1.15 -0.47
C LYS A 101 34.51 -2.46 -0.12
N PRO A 102 33.59 -2.94 -0.96
CA PRO A 102 32.91 -4.20 -0.66
C PRO A 102 33.86 -5.40 -0.83
N GLU A 103 33.71 -6.38 0.02
CA GLU A 103 34.31 -7.69 -0.16
C GLU A 103 33.57 -8.46 -1.26
N LYS A 104 34.32 -9.15 -2.11
CA LYS A 104 33.75 -9.98 -3.19
C LYS A 104 33.81 -11.45 -2.80
N LEU A 105 32.64 -12.07 -2.60
CA LEU A 105 32.52 -13.46 -2.20
C LEU A 105 31.78 -14.28 -3.24
N LYS A 106 32.21 -15.54 -3.42
CA LYS A 106 31.56 -16.49 -4.34
C LYS A 106 30.68 -17.45 -3.55
N ASN A 107 29.57 -16.93 -3.05
CA ASN A 107 28.66 -17.69 -2.17
C ASN A 107 27.18 -17.49 -2.50
N GLU A 108 26.84 -16.74 -3.57
CA GLU A 108 25.46 -16.50 -3.96
C GLU A 108 24.95 -17.61 -4.87
N TYR A 109 23.79 -18.17 -4.50
CA TYR A 109 23.10 -19.19 -5.31
C TYR A 109 21.85 -18.56 -5.91
N GLY A 110 21.98 -18.06 -7.15
CA GLY A 110 20.91 -17.35 -7.83
C GLY A 110 19.63 -18.15 -8.02
N ASP A 111 18.50 -17.48 -8.03
CA ASP A 111 17.15 -18.04 -8.18
C ASP A 111 16.99 -18.79 -9.51
N LEU A 112 17.44 -18.20 -10.63
CA LEU A 112 17.40 -18.82 -11.95
C LEU A 112 18.25 -20.07 -12.02
N ASN A 113 19.40 -20.07 -11.33
CA ASN A 113 20.28 -21.22 -11.27
C ASN A 113 19.64 -22.36 -10.49
N LYS A 114 19.00 -22.07 -9.36
CA LYS A 114 18.25 -23.07 -8.57
C LYS A 114 17.05 -23.63 -9.33
N MET A 115 16.35 -22.80 -10.09
CA MET A 115 15.20 -23.22 -10.90
C MET A 115 15.62 -24.14 -12.04
N LEU A 116 16.73 -23.84 -12.72
CA LEU A 116 17.22 -24.64 -13.86
C LEU A 116 18.02 -25.88 -13.43
N TYR A 117 18.75 -25.79 -12.33
CA TYR A 117 19.68 -26.81 -11.85
C TYR A 117 19.52 -27.01 -10.33
N PRO A 118 18.39 -27.53 -9.85
CA PRO A 118 18.08 -27.56 -8.40
C PRO A 118 19.08 -28.40 -7.59
N VAL A 119 19.69 -29.40 -8.18
CA VAL A 119 20.66 -30.30 -7.51
C VAL A 119 22.10 -29.86 -7.72
N THR A 120 22.40 -29.17 -8.83
CA THR A 120 23.78 -28.84 -9.26
C THR A 120 23.98 -27.32 -9.36
N ALA A 121 23.20 -26.53 -8.65
CA ALA A 121 23.39 -25.09 -8.60
C ALA A 121 24.81 -24.75 -8.15
N VAL A 122 25.44 -23.81 -8.86
CA VAL A 122 26.79 -23.34 -8.55
C VAL A 122 26.77 -21.90 -8.05
N PRO A 123 27.60 -21.57 -7.05
CA PRO A 123 27.63 -20.20 -6.54
C PRO A 123 28.22 -19.23 -7.54
N GLU A 124 27.76 -17.99 -7.48
CA GLU A 124 28.31 -16.87 -8.21
C GLU A 124 28.85 -15.77 -7.28
N TRP A 125 29.52 -14.79 -7.84
CA TRP A 125 30.10 -13.70 -7.12
C TRP A 125 29.04 -12.66 -6.73
N ASN A 126 29.03 -12.24 -5.44
CA ASN A 126 28.29 -11.10 -4.95
C ASN A 126 29.24 -10.18 -4.15
N TYR A 127 28.75 -9.04 -3.72
CA TYR A 127 29.49 -8.04 -2.99
C TYR A 127 28.91 -7.90 -1.57
N PHE A 128 29.77 -7.69 -0.59
CA PHE A 128 29.36 -7.55 0.81
C PHE A 128 30.04 -6.31 1.40
N TYR A 129 29.23 -5.44 1.95
CA TYR A 129 29.72 -4.29 2.71
C TYR A 129 29.78 -4.72 4.19
N ASN A 130 30.99 -4.80 4.74
CA ASN A 130 31.26 -5.24 6.11
C ASN A 130 30.88 -4.16 7.14
N GLU A 131 29.66 -3.65 7.07
CA GLU A 131 29.13 -2.69 8.01
C GLU A 131 28.21 -3.40 9.01
N PRO A 132 28.39 -3.14 10.33
CA PRO A 132 27.53 -3.75 11.32
C PRO A 132 26.10 -3.21 11.22
N TYR A 133 25.15 -4.07 11.40
CA TYR A 133 23.76 -3.65 11.56
C TYR A 133 23.61 -2.85 12.85
N ARG A 134 23.05 -1.62 12.72
CA ARG A 134 22.80 -0.69 13.83
C ARG A 134 21.36 -0.77 14.33
N PHE A 135 20.58 -1.66 13.76
CA PHE A 135 19.19 -1.89 14.11
C PHE A 135 18.98 -3.24 14.79
N SER A 136 17.83 -3.39 15.42
CA SER A 136 17.33 -4.66 15.94
C SER A 136 15.95 -4.97 15.35
N TYR A 137 15.66 -6.24 15.16
CA TYR A 137 14.31 -6.68 14.82
C TYR A 137 13.41 -6.58 16.05
N LYS A 138 12.19 -6.08 15.86
CA LYS A 138 11.14 -6.03 16.90
C LYS A 138 10.17 -7.21 16.74
N THR A 139 10.10 -7.80 15.55
CA THR A 139 9.42 -9.06 15.27
C THR A 139 10.37 -10.24 15.44
N ASP A 140 9.84 -11.46 15.65
CA ASP A 140 10.65 -12.70 15.68
C ASP A 140 11.07 -13.07 14.24
N THR A 141 11.94 -12.22 13.67
CA THR A 141 12.37 -12.31 12.27
C THR A 141 13.49 -13.32 12.10
N LYS A 142 13.24 -14.35 11.33
CA LYS A 142 14.22 -15.39 10.96
C LYS A 142 14.80 -15.20 9.57
N SER A 143 14.08 -14.45 8.72
CA SER A 143 14.46 -14.22 7.34
C SER A 143 13.91 -12.87 6.85
N VAL A 144 14.66 -12.21 5.99
CA VAL A 144 14.17 -11.03 5.24
C VAL A 144 13.03 -11.37 4.26
N GLU A 145 12.74 -12.66 4.07
CA GLU A 145 11.63 -13.15 3.24
C GLU A 145 10.26 -13.06 3.93
N GLU A 146 10.19 -12.76 5.23
CA GLU A 146 8.94 -12.68 5.96
C GLU A 146 8.05 -11.56 5.46
N GLU A 147 6.74 -11.76 5.55
CA GLU A 147 5.74 -10.83 5.02
C GLU A 147 5.72 -9.51 5.78
N TRP A 148 5.95 -9.57 7.09
CA TRP A 148 5.97 -8.39 7.96
C TRP A 148 7.19 -8.39 8.87
N ILE A 149 7.96 -7.30 8.81
CA ILE A 149 9.16 -7.10 9.62
C ILE A 149 9.15 -5.69 10.21
N GLU A 150 9.38 -5.61 11.51
CA GLU A 150 9.59 -4.34 12.20
C GLU A 150 11.02 -4.24 12.71
N THR A 151 11.60 -3.05 12.58
CA THR A 151 12.97 -2.77 13.04
C THR A 151 13.03 -1.49 13.86
N GLU A 152 14.00 -1.42 14.74
CA GLU A 152 14.31 -0.24 15.56
C GLU A 152 15.80 0.04 15.55
N ASN A 153 16.16 1.29 15.25
CA ASN A 153 17.53 1.79 15.32
C ASN A 153 17.57 3.04 16.23
N LYS A 154 18.25 2.94 17.36
CA LYS A 154 18.35 4.04 18.33
C LYS A 154 19.10 5.27 17.81
N ASN A 155 19.93 5.09 16.79
CA ASN A 155 20.74 6.16 16.17
C ASN A 155 20.12 6.64 14.84
N GLY A 156 19.05 6.02 14.40
CA GLY A 156 18.32 6.40 13.18
C GLY A 156 17.42 7.60 13.40
N THR A 157 16.87 8.13 12.32
CA THR A 157 15.93 9.27 12.33
C THR A 157 14.65 8.95 11.57
N GLY A 158 13.52 9.46 12.04
CA GLY A 158 12.24 9.28 11.38
C GLY A 158 11.76 7.82 11.32
N SER A 159 10.67 7.60 10.59
CA SER A 159 10.02 6.31 10.45
C SER A 159 9.68 6.02 8.98
N LEU A 160 9.88 4.75 8.59
CA LEU A 160 9.66 4.26 7.24
C LEU A 160 8.61 3.15 7.26
N LEU A 161 7.61 3.26 6.39
CA LEU A 161 6.77 2.13 5.95
C LEU A 161 7.14 1.79 4.51
N MET A 162 7.62 0.56 4.27
CA MET A 162 8.03 0.12 2.94
C MET A 162 7.24 -1.10 2.51
N PHE A 163 6.46 -0.95 1.46
CA PHE A 163 5.91 -2.06 0.69
C PHE A 163 6.93 -2.47 -0.35
N ARG A 164 7.30 -3.73 -0.34
CA ARG A 164 8.39 -4.27 -1.14
C ARG A 164 8.06 -5.64 -1.69
N ASP A 165 8.78 -6.05 -2.70
CA ASP A 165 8.84 -7.46 -3.08
C ASP A 165 10.21 -8.08 -2.77
N SER A 166 10.61 -9.13 -3.46
CA SER A 166 11.90 -9.81 -3.23
C SER A 166 13.11 -8.91 -3.56
N PHE A 167 12.96 -7.92 -4.42
CA PHE A 167 14.02 -6.95 -4.70
C PHE A 167 14.34 -6.08 -3.49
N GLY A 168 13.32 -5.73 -2.71
CA GLY A 168 13.46 -4.99 -1.47
C GLY A 168 14.11 -5.78 -0.31
N ASN A 169 14.34 -7.10 -0.44
CA ASN A 169 15.02 -7.88 0.59
C ASN A 169 16.43 -7.35 0.90
N THR A 170 17.17 -6.96 -0.13
CA THR A 170 18.51 -6.40 0.03
C THR A 170 18.50 -4.93 0.44
N LEU A 171 17.39 -4.22 0.25
CA LEU A 171 17.21 -2.84 0.72
C LEU A 171 16.85 -2.77 2.19
N LEU A 172 16.16 -3.76 2.72
CA LEU A 172 15.65 -3.76 4.11
C LEU A 172 16.76 -3.44 5.13
N PRO A 173 17.92 -4.13 5.17
CA PRO A 173 18.94 -3.83 6.16
C PRO A 173 19.57 -2.44 5.98
N LEU A 174 19.68 -1.94 4.75
CA LEU A 174 20.20 -0.60 4.47
C LEU A 174 19.23 0.47 5.00
N MET A 175 17.93 0.33 4.69
CA MET A 175 16.88 1.22 5.17
C MET A 175 16.74 1.15 6.70
N ALA A 176 16.78 -0.03 7.29
CA ALA A 176 16.70 -0.23 8.74
C ALA A 176 17.89 0.40 9.48
N ASN A 177 19.08 0.48 8.85
CA ASN A 177 20.22 1.20 9.40
C ASN A 177 20.06 2.73 9.39
N THR A 178 19.16 3.26 8.57
CA THR A 178 18.92 4.72 8.44
C THR A 178 17.80 5.20 9.34
N PHE A 179 16.67 4.49 9.33
CA PHE A 179 15.46 4.94 10.00
C PHE A 179 15.39 4.47 11.46
N ALA A 180 14.92 5.35 12.34
CA ALA A 180 14.70 5.00 13.75
C ALA A 180 13.68 3.87 13.91
N LYS A 181 12.64 3.85 13.06
CA LYS A 181 11.64 2.79 12.99
C LYS A 181 11.43 2.39 11.54
N GLY A 182 11.50 1.11 11.26
CA GLY A 182 11.22 0.54 9.95
C GLY A 182 10.09 -0.49 10.01
N TYR A 183 9.13 -0.34 9.12
CA TYR A 183 7.99 -1.24 8.92
C TYR A 183 8.04 -1.75 7.48
N PHE A 184 8.26 -3.05 7.29
CA PHE A 184 8.47 -3.63 5.98
C PHE A 184 7.42 -4.70 5.69
N SER A 185 6.67 -4.50 4.62
CA SER A 185 5.62 -5.42 4.16
C SER A 185 5.94 -5.99 2.80
N LYS A 186 5.73 -7.29 2.59
CA LYS A 186 5.75 -7.94 1.26
C LYS A 186 4.35 -8.04 0.63
N SER A 187 3.32 -7.63 1.34
CA SER A 187 1.97 -7.60 0.79
C SER A 187 1.79 -6.47 -0.23
N VAL A 188 0.81 -6.61 -1.09
CA VAL A 188 0.28 -5.48 -1.86
C VAL A 188 -0.35 -4.48 -0.88
N PRO A 189 -0.21 -3.15 -1.09
CA PRO A 189 -0.65 -2.14 -0.12
C PRO A 189 -2.17 -1.95 -0.05
N GLN A 190 -2.94 -3.03 0.05
CA GLN A 190 -4.40 -2.97 0.10
C GLN A 190 -4.91 -2.17 1.31
N ASN A 191 -4.32 -2.40 2.48
CA ASN A 191 -4.69 -1.73 3.74
C ASN A 191 -3.75 -0.57 4.11
N ILE A 192 -3.20 0.13 3.12
CA ILE A 192 -2.23 1.21 3.36
C ILE A 192 -2.76 2.27 4.33
N THR A 193 -4.05 2.58 4.28
CA THR A 193 -4.68 3.57 5.17
C THR A 193 -4.60 3.14 6.63
N GLU A 194 -4.87 1.87 6.92
CA GLU A 194 -4.77 1.28 8.26
C GLU A 194 -3.33 1.35 8.79
N TYR A 195 -2.35 0.96 7.97
CA TYR A 195 -0.93 1.03 8.35
C TYR A 195 -0.48 2.47 8.62
N VAL A 196 -0.93 3.43 7.80
CA VAL A 196 -0.62 4.85 8.03
C VAL A 196 -1.22 5.35 9.34
N GLU A 197 -2.44 4.94 9.68
CA GLU A 197 -3.08 5.30 10.94
C GLU A 197 -2.43 4.64 12.16
N MET A 198 -2.03 3.38 12.03
CA MET A 198 -1.43 2.60 13.10
C MET A 198 0.00 3.04 13.42
N TYR A 199 0.81 3.26 12.40
CA TYR A 199 2.26 3.47 12.56
C TYR A 199 2.68 4.93 12.40
N ASN A 200 1.83 5.78 11.82
CA ASN A 200 2.08 7.19 11.53
C ASN A 200 3.50 7.42 10.94
N PRO A 201 3.84 6.76 9.82
CA PRO A 201 5.18 6.85 9.24
C PRO A 201 5.44 8.22 8.63
N ASP A 202 6.69 8.70 8.72
CA ASP A 202 7.12 9.93 8.06
C ASP A 202 7.26 9.74 6.55
N ILE A 203 7.65 8.52 6.14
CA ILE A 203 7.93 8.16 4.75
C ILE A 203 7.29 6.84 4.42
N ILE A 204 6.68 6.77 3.24
CA ILE A 204 6.13 5.55 2.67
C ILE A 204 6.79 5.29 1.33
N VAL A 205 7.41 4.13 1.19
CA VAL A 205 8.02 3.66 -0.07
C VAL A 205 7.19 2.49 -0.59
N LEU A 206 6.70 2.61 -1.81
CA LEU A 206 6.15 1.49 -2.58
C LEU A 206 7.18 1.10 -3.64
N GLU A 207 7.86 -0.01 -3.41
CA GLU A 207 8.77 -0.64 -4.34
C GLU A 207 8.10 -1.86 -4.97
N LYS A 208 8.16 -1.99 -6.29
CA LYS A 208 7.61 -3.12 -7.02
C LYS A 208 8.48 -3.43 -8.24
N VAL A 209 8.79 -4.71 -8.46
CA VAL A 209 9.51 -5.09 -9.66
C VAL A 209 8.64 -4.94 -10.92
N GLU A 210 9.25 -4.53 -12.02
CA GLU A 210 8.57 -4.21 -13.30
C GLU A 210 7.55 -5.28 -13.74
N ARG A 211 7.91 -6.56 -13.61
CA ARG A 211 7.03 -7.67 -14.00
C ARG A 211 5.76 -7.80 -13.15
N ASN A 212 5.79 -7.27 -11.94
CA ASN A 212 4.71 -7.37 -10.97
C ASN A 212 3.88 -6.08 -10.85
N ILE A 213 4.16 -5.03 -11.63
CA ILE A 213 3.41 -3.76 -11.62
C ILE A 213 1.89 -4.01 -11.81
N LYS A 214 1.55 -5.02 -12.63
CA LYS A 214 0.15 -5.39 -12.86
C LYS A 214 -0.63 -5.67 -11.57
N GLU A 215 0.02 -6.17 -10.53
CA GLU A 215 -0.62 -6.47 -9.24
C GLU A 215 -1.28 -5.22 -8.62
N LEU A 216 -0.70 -4.04 -8.82
CA LEU A 216 -1.27 -2.79 -8.33
C LEU A 216 -2.61 -2.43 -9.01
N ALA A 217 -2.84 -2.93 -10.21
CA ALA A 217 -4.09 -2.74 -10.94
C ALA A 217 -5.11 -3.86 -10.66
N THR A 218 -4.65 -5.09 -10.39
CA THR A 218 -5.53 -6.22 -10.07
C THR A 218 -5.94 -6.24 -8.60
N GLU A 219 -5.08 -5.71 -7.73
CA GLU A 219 -5.29 -5.64 -6.28
C GLU A 219 -5.00 -4.21 -5.77
N PRO A 220 -5.82 -3.22 -6.19
CA PRO A 220 -5.59 -1.83 -5.84
C PRO A 220 -5.75 -1.60 -4.33
N PRO A 221 -5.04 -0.60 -3.77
CA PRO A 221 -5.18 -0.26 -2.37
C PRO A 221 -6.63 0.15 -2.04
N LEU A 222 -7.07 -0.21 -0.82
CA LEU A 222 -8.32 0.25 -0.27
C LEU A 222 -8.17 1.73 0.12
N ILE A 223 -8.54 2.59 -0.83
CA ILE A 223 -8.54 4.05 -0.65
C ILE A 223 -9.99 4.49 -0.68
N GLU A 224 -10.39 5.25 0.33
CA GLU A 224 -11.71 5.86 0.39
C GLU A 224 -11.95 6.80 -0.80
N GLY A 225 -13.13 6.73 -1.39
CA GLY A 225 -13.53 7.62 -2.46
C GLY A 225 -13.48 9.09 -2.04
N ILE A 226 -12.93 9.93 -2.91
CA ILE A 226 -12.85 11.37 -2.70
C ILE A 226 -14.11 12.00 -3.28
N PRO A 227 -14.89 12.78 -2.49
CA PRO A 227 -16.05 13.50 -3.02
C PRO A 227 -15.63 14.54 -4.05
N VAL A 228 -16.39 14.63 -5.13
CA VAL A 228 -16.20 15.61 -6.20
C VAL A 228 -17.50 16.35 -6.50
N ASN A 229 -17.41 17.55 -7.05
CA ASN A 229 -18.57 18.32 -7.49
C ASN A 229 -18.65 18.30 -9.01
N ILE A 230 -19.80 17.92 -9.55
CA ILE A 230 -20.12 18.02 -10.98
C ILE A 230 -21.22 19.07 -11.11
N ASN A 231 -20.89 20.19 -11.76
CA ASN A 231 -21.81 21.32 -11.95
C ASN A 231 -22.45 21.33 -13.35
N GLN A 232 -22.20 20.30 -14.15
CA GLN A 232 -22.73 20.14 -15.50
C GLN A 232 -24.02 19.32 -15.50
N ASP A 233 -24.82 19.47 -16.54
CA ASP A 233 -26.00 18.64 -16.75
C ASP A 233 -25.61 17.19 -16.99
N ILE A 234 -26.29 16.29 -16.28
CA ILE A 234 -26.07 14.85 -16.38
C ILE A 234 -27.29 14.25 -17.12
N THR A 235 -27.04 13.64 -18.25
CA THR A 235 -28.06 12.94 -19.06
C THR A 235 -28.03 11.43 -18.78
N THR A 236 -29.01 10.68 -19.20
CA THR A 236 -29.02 9.22 -19.10
C THR A 236 -28.72 8.61 -20.48
N ALA A 237 -27.95 7.50 -20.47
CA ALA A 237 -27.68 6.72 -21.68
C ALA A 237 -27.90 5.23 -21.39
N GLU A 238 -28.37 4.49 -22.40
CA GLU A 238 -28.44 3.03 -22.31
C GLU A 238 -27.04 2.41 -22.40
N SER A 239 -26.79 1.37 -21.60
CA SER A 239 -25.48 0.75 -21.50
C SER A 239 -25.55 -0.69 -21.04
N GLY A 240 -24.65 -1.52 -21.55
CA GLY A 240 -24.34 -2.87 -21.06
C GLY A 240 -23.41 -2.89 -19.84
N SER A 241 -23.06 -1.73 -19.28
CA SER A 241 -22.17 -1.62 -18.13
C SER A 241 -22.71 -2.36 -16.91
N GLN A 242 -21.80 -2.94 -16.11
CA GLN A 242 -22.12 -3.69 -14.91
C GLN A 242 -21.89 -2.84 -13.67
N LEU A 243 -22.64 -3.11 -12.60
CA LEU A 243 -22.49 -2.50 -11.30
C LEU A 243 -22.81 -3.56 -10.25
N GLU A 244 -21.86 -3.79 -9.34
CA GLU A 244 -21.99 -4.66 -8.18
C GLU A 244 -21.61 -3.85 -6.93
N ILE A 245 -22.28 -4.12 -5.82
CA ILE A 245 -21.99 -3.52 -4.52
C ILE A 245 -21.87 -4.66 -3.51
N SER A 246 -20.73 -4.72 -2.82
CA SER A 246 -20.43 -5.77 -1.85
C SER A 246 -19.68 -5.23 -0.65
N GLU A 247 -19.60 -6.00 0.41
CA GLU A 247 -18.65 -5.74 1.49
C GLU A 247 -17.22 -5.90 0.95
N SER A 248 -16.31 -5.03 1.40
CA SER A 248 -14.90 -5.17 1.02
C SER A 248 -14.28 -6.40 1.67
N LYS A 249 -13.66 -7.24 0.86
CA LYS A 249 -12.93 -8.44 1.32
C LYS A 249 -11.68 -8.11 2.16
N TYR A 250 -11.20 -6.88 2.14
CA TYR A 250 -9.97 -6.46 2.82
C TYR A 250 -10.23 -5.72 4.13
N ASN A 251 -11.39 -5.09 4.27
CA ASN A 251 -11.75 -4.36 5.48
C ASN A 251 -13.28 -4.33 5.63
N SER A 252 -13.79 -4.99 6.65
CA SER A 252 -15.23 -5.10 6.92
C SER A 252 -15.93 -3.76 7.25
N GLY A 253 -15.17 -2.70 7.50
CA GLY A 253 -15.70 -1.34 7.67
C GLY A 253 -16.07 -0.64 6.37
N TYR A 254 -15.77 -1.26 5.20
CA TYR A 254 -15.98 -0.65 3.89
C TYR A 254 -16.92 -1.48 3.01
N ILE A 255 -17.62 -0.78 2.14
CA ILE A 255 -18.24 -1.38 0.95
C ILE A 255 -17.36 -1.10 -0.28
N GLU A 256 -17.44 -2.02 -1.22
CA GLU A 256 -16.80 -1.94 -2.52
C GLU A 256 -17.88 -1.81 -3.58
N VAL A 257 -17.83 -0.75 -4.37
CA VAL A 257 -18.60 -0.56 -5.58
C VAL A 257 -17.70 -0.95 -6.74
N TYR A 258 -18.06 -1.98 -7.47
CA TYR A 258 -17.29 -2.51 -8.60
C TYR A 258 -18.17 -2.59 -9.83
N GLY A 259 -17.59 -2.40 -11.00
CA GLY A 259 -18.30 -2.62 -12.25
C GLY A 259 -17.37 -2.73 -13.43
N ILE A 260 -17.98 -3.08 -14.58
CA ILE A 260 -17.31 -3.18 -15.87
C ILE A 260 -17.96 -2.17 -16.80
N LEU A 261 -17.15 -1.32 -17.40
CA LEU A 261 -17.60 -0.34 -18.36
C LEU A 261 -17.91 -1.00 -19.71
N ASP A 262 -19.03 -0.63 -20.33
CA ASP A 262 -19.32 -1.01 -21.69
C ASP A 262 -18.31 -0.38 -22.66
N ASN A 263 -17.81 -1.15 -23.61
CA ASN A 263 -16.80 -0.73 -24.58
C ASN A 263 -17.15 0.55 -25.34
N MET A 264 -18.45 0.83 -25.55
CA MET A 264 -18.89 2.04 -26.24
C MET A 264 -18.53 3.33 -25.50
N PHE A 265 -18.36 3.27 -24.19
CA PHE A 265 -17.96 4.41 -23.35
C PHE A 265 -16.46 4.45 -23.07
N TRP A 266 -15.73 3.37 -23.41
CA TRP A 266 -14.30 3.29 -23.13
C TRP A 266 -13.51 4.20 -24.08
N THR A 267 -12.77 5.13 -23.48
CA THR A 267 -11.71 5.90 -24.13
C THR A 267 -10.53 6.01 -23.18
N GLN A 268 -9.36 6.31 -23.71
CA GLN A 268 -8.14 6.44 -22.87
C GLN A 268 -8.28 7.50 -21.76
N ASP A 269 -9.14 8.50 -21.95
CA ASP A 269 -9.33 9.62 -21.03
C ASP A 269 -10.72 9.64 -20.37
N VAL A 270 -11.51 8.54 -20.48
CA VAL A 270 -12.83 8.48 -19.83
C VAL A 270 -12.63 8.58 -18.32
N LYS A 271 -13.46 9.38 -17.66
CA LYS A 271 -13.53 9.39 -16.19
C LYS A 271 -14.86 8.78 -15.77
N ILE A 272 -14.81 8.03 -14.68
CA ILE A 272 -15.96 7.32 -14.14
C ILE A 272 -16.19 7.79 -12.72
N TYR A 273 -17.44 8.10 -12.42
CA TYR A 273 -17.88 8.54 -11.11
C TYR A 273 -19.03 7.67 -10.63
N VAL A 274 -19.20 7.59 -9.31
CA VAL A 274 -20.39 7.01 -8.70
C VAL A 274 -21.08 8.08 -7.86
N ARG A 275 -22.34 8.36 -8.20
CA ARG A 275 -23.22 9.18 -7.38
C ARG A 275 -23.97 8.29 -6.42
N VAL A 276 -23.90 8.63 -5.14
CA VAL A 276 -24.64 7.96 -4.07
C VAL A 276 -25.65 8.96 -3.53
N THR A 277 -26.92 8.62 -3.64
CA THR A 277 -28.03 9.42 -3.10
C THR A 277 -28.73 8.58 -2.02
N ASP A 278 -28.80 9.09 -0.82
CA ASP A 278 -29.43 8.45 0.33
C ASP A 278 -30.07 9.48 1.27
N ASP A 279 -30.56 9.04 2.44
CA ASP A 279 -31.19 9.92 3.43
C ASP A 279 -30.22 10.99 4.00
N ASN A 280 -28.92 10.79 3.87
CA ASN A 280 -27.89 11.74 4.30
C ASN A 280 -27.62 12.82 3.21
N GLY A 281 -28.07 12.62 1.98
CA GLY A 281 -27.90 13.54 0.86
C GLY A 281 -27.38 12.88 -0.41
N CYS A 282 -26.75 13.70 -1.25
CA CYS A 282 -26.20 13.30 -2.53
C CYS A 282 -24.71 13.60 -2.60
N ASN A 283 -23.89 12.59 -2.82
CA ASN A 283 -22.46 12.71 -2.97
C ASN A 283 -22.01 12.03 -4.28
N ILE A 284 -21.03 12.61 -4.95
CA ILE A 284 -20.42 12.04 -6.15
C ILE A 284 -18.95 11.76 -5.83
N TYR A 285 -18.48 10.58 -6.21
CA TYR A 285 -17.12 10.13 -5.94
C TYR A 285 -16.44 9.73 -7.25
N GLU A 286 -15.17 10.12 -7.42
CA GLU A 286 -14.35 9.63 -8.52
C GLU A 286 -13.96 8.17 -8.23
N THR A 287 -14.05 7.32 -9.26
CA THR A 287 -13.61 5.91 -9.19
C THR A 287 -12.17 5.78 -9.68
N PHE A 288 -11.59 4.63 -9.50
CA PHE A 288 -10.32 4.26 -10.11
C PHE A 288 -10.47 3.02 -10.99
N TYR A 289 -9.58 2.91 -11.98
CA TYR A 289 -9.58 1.77 -12.89
C TYR A 289 -8.99 0.55 -12.23
N VAL A 290 -9.58 -0.60 -12.53
CA VAL A 290 -9.07 -1.91 -12.13
C VAL A 290 -9.03 -2.82 -13.36
N SER A 291 -8.06 -3.73 -13.38
CA SER A 291 -7.98 -4.78 -14.38
C SER A 291 -7.99 -6.11 -13.65
N ASP A 292 -8.95 -6.93 -13.94
CA ASP A 292 -9.04 -8.28 -13.37
C ASP A 292 -9.13 -9.34 -14.46
N ASN A 293 -9.30 -10.60 -14.07
CA ASN A 293 -9.44 -11.70 -15.01
C ASN A 293 -10.75 -11.67 -15.82
N LYS A 294 -11.72 -10.81 -15.44
CA LYS A 294 -13.01 -10.68 -16.11
C LYS A 294 -12.99 -9.58 -17.17
N SER A 295 -12.25 -8.48 -16.93
CA SER A 295 -12.22 -7.34 -17.85
C SER A 295 -11.00 -6.45 -17.62
N GLU A 296 -10.54 -5.80 -18.71
CA GLU A 296 -9.58 -4.70 -18.68
C GLU A 296 -10.26 -3.34 -18.43
N TYR A 297 -11.59 -3.29 -18.40
CA TYR A 297 -12.40 -2.07 -18.30
C TYR A 297 -13.15 -1.95 -16.98
N GLY A 298 -12.56 -2.50 -15.92
CA GLY A 298 -13.13 -2.43 -14.58
C GLY A 298 -12.97 -1.06 -13.94
N TYR A 299 -13.92 -0.69 -13.08
CA TYR A 299 -13.83 0.47 -12.19
C TYR A 299 -14.19 0.07 -10.76
N LYS A 300 -13.64 0.79 -9.80
CA LYS A 300 -13.84 0.51 -8.38
C LYS A 300 -13.93 1.80 -7.56
N LEU A 301 -14.76 1.75 -6.51
CA LEU A 301 -14.87 2.76 -5.47
C LEU A 301 -14.99 2.06 -4.12
N ASN A 302 -14.27 2.54 -3.11
CA ASN A 302 -14.42 2.07 -1.73
C ASN A 302 -15.05 3.19 -0.89
N LEU A 303 -16.08 2.85 -0.10
CA LEU A 303 -16.75 3.78 0.79
C LEU A 303 -16.88 3.19 2.19
N PRO A 304 -16.59 3.97 3.26
CA PRO A 304 -16.91 3.54 4.62
C PRO A 304 -18.41 3.26 4.76
N LYS A 305 -18.76 2.15 5.39
CA LYS A 305 -20.16 1.75 5.62
C LYS A 305 -20.99 2.81 6.35
N GLU A 306 -20.34 3.59 7.20
CA GLU A 306 -20.96 4.69 7.97
C GLU A 306 -21.39 5.87 7.11
N LYS A 307 -20.82 6.03 5.90
CA LYS A 307 -21.19 7.10 4.96
C LYS A 307 -22.48 6.82 4.19
N ILE A 308 -23.03 5.65 4.32
CA ILE A 308 -24.28 5.25 3.65
C ILE A 308 -25.39 5.16 4.68
N ALA A 309 -26.54 5.80 4.42
CA ALA A 309 -27.71 5.71 5.25
C ALA A 309 -28.21 4.26 5.35
N ASP A 310 -28.94 3.93 6.43
CA ASP A 310 -29.35 2.55 6.72
C ASP A 310 -30.67 2.15 6.03
N ASN A 311 -31.43 3.11 5.50
CA ASN A 311 -32.79 2.84 5.01
C ASN A 311 -32.87 2.63 3.50
N HIS A 312 -32.21 3.51 2.74
CA HIS A 312 -32.30 3.52 1.30
C HIS A 312 -31.07 4.19 0.69
N ALA A 313 -30.56 3.66 -0.42
CA ALA A 313 -29.48 4.31 -1.18
C ALA A 313 -29.60 4.00 -2.67
N VAL A 314 -29.35 4.97 -3.51
CA VAL A 314 -29.27 4.84 -4.97
C VAL A 314 -27.85 5.09 -5.42
N PHE A 315 -27.27 4.15 -6.13
CA PHE A 315 -25.94 4.24 -6.72
C PHE A 315 -26.10 4.41 -8.23
N GLU A 316 -25.49 5.46 -8.78
CA GLU A 316 -25.52 5.74 -10.22
C GLU A 316 -24.12 5.91 -10.75
N VAL A 317 -23.79 5.15 -11.78
CA VAL A 317 -22.51 5.23 -12.46
C VAL A 317 -22.59 6.31 -13.53
N ILE A 318 -21.69 7.27 -13.45
CA ILE A 318 -21.62 8.42 -14.37
C ILE A 318 -20.29 8.33 -15.12
N VAL A 319 -20.35 8.46 -16.44
CA VAL A 319 -19.16 8.60 -17.28
C VAL A 319 -19.02 10.03 -17.75
N GLU A 320 -17.80 10.53 -17.75
CA GLU A 320 -17.41 11.76 -18.40
C GLU A 320 -16.62 11.45 -19.68
N ASN A 321 -17.17 11.85 -20.80
CA ASN A 321 -16.49 11.74 -22.08
C ASN A 321 -16.54 13.07 -22.81
N LYS A 322 -15.38 13.71 -23.02
CA LYS A 322 -15.24 15.01 -23.69
C LYS A 322 -16.15 16.11 -23.10
N GLY A 323 -16.24 16.14 -21.76
CA GLY A 323 -17.01 17.12 -21.01
C GLY A 323 -18.54 16.87 -20.98
N LYS A 324 -19.00 15.73 -21.48
CA LYS A 324 -20.39 15.27 -21.36
C LYS A 324 -20.50 14.23 -20.26
N PHE A 325 -21.48 14.42 -19.39
CA PHE A 325 -21.74 13.52 -18.26
C PHE A 325 -23.01 12.70 -18.52
N GLN A 326 -22.90 11.38 -18.38
CA GLN A 326 -24.00 10.47 -18.64
C GLN A 326 -24.11 9.40 -17.56
N ILE A 327 -25.31 9.22 -17.00
CA ILE A 327 -25.63 8.06 -16.16
C ILE A 327 -25.79 6.87 -17.09
N ILE A 328 -25.00 5.83 -16.85
CA ILE A 328 -24.95 4.61 -17.67
C ILE A 328 -25.46 3.37 -16.92
N LYS A 329 -25.54 3.43 -15.62
CA LYS A 329 -26.07 2.34 -14.78
C LYS A 329 -26.58 2.91 -13.48
N SER A 330 -27.66 2.29 -12.94
CA SER A 330 -28.21 2.61 -11.63
C SER A 330 -28.53 1.33 -10.86
N MET A 331 -28.35 1.38 -9.54
CA MET A 331 -28.74 0.32 -8.63
C MET A 331 -29.35 0.95 -7.38
N GLU A 332 -30.50 0.48 -6.98
CA GLU A 332 -31.21 0.89 -5.77
C GLU A 332 -31.07 -0.19 -4.70
N LEU A 333 -30.69 0.20 -3.51
CA LEU A 333 -30.62 -0.66 -2.33
C LEU A 333 -31.69 -0.23 -1.33
N ASN A 334 -32.58 -1.14 -0.97
CA ASN A 334 -33.53 -0.98 0.13
C ASN A 334 -32.86 -1.26 1.49
N GLN A 335 -33.57 -1.01 2.58
CA GLN A 335 -33.10 -1.21 3.95
C GLN A 335 -32.55 -2.62 4.19
N GLU A 336 -33.24 -3.67 3.75
CA GLU A 336 -32.82 -5.04 3.96
C GLU A 336 -31.49 -5.34 3.29
N ASN A 337 -31.33 -4.90 2.04
CA ASN A 337 -30.09 -5.08 1.28
C ASN A 337 -28.92 -4.29 1.89
N ILE A 338 -29.17 -3.07 2.39
CA ILE A 338 -28.14 -2.27 3.05
C ILE A 338 -27.70 -2.91 4.36
N ILE A 339 -28.64 -3.39 5.19
CA ILE A 339 -28.32 -4.07 6.43
C ILE A 339 -27.49 -5.31 6.17
N LYS A 340 -27.88 -6.12 5.19
CA LYS A 340 -27.12 -7.31 4.77
C LYS A 340 -25.73 -6.96 4.26
N LEU A 341 -25.61 -5.89 3.48
CA LEU A 341 -24.33 -5.39 2.94
C LEU A 341 -23.41 -4.91 4.05
N LYS A 342 -23.95 -4.23 5.08
CA LYS A 342 -23.17 -3.72 6.20
C LYS A 342 -22.71 -4.81 7.16
N GLY A 343 -23.41 -5.97 7.20
CA GLY A 343 -23.07 -7.13 8.02
C GLY A 343 -23.34 -6.94 9.51
N ASP A 344 -23.40 -8.05 10.23
CA ASP A 344 -23.77 -8.06 11.65
C ASP A 344 -22.71 -7.41 12.54
N GLU A 345 -21.44 -7.63 12.27
CA GLU A 345 -20.31 -7.06 13.04
C GLU A 345 -20.31 -5.52 13.04
N TYR A 346 -20.60 -4.91 11.89
CA TYR A 346 -20.74 -3.46 11.79
C TYR A 346 -21.89 -2.94 12.66
N LEU A 347 -23.01 -3.62 12.64
CA LEU A 347 -24.18 -3.23 13.43
C LEU A 347 -23.94 -3.39 14.93
N GLU A 348 -23.25 -4.44 15.35
CA GLU A 348 -22.85 -4.64 16.75
C GLU A 348 -21.92 -3.54 17.26
N GLU A 349 -20.87 -3.20 16.48
CA GLU A 349 -19.93 -2.15 16.84
C GLU A 349 -20.61 -0.78 16.87
N LYS A 350 -21.46 -0.46 15.88
CA LYS A 350 -22.26 0.77 15.87
C LYS A 350 -23.13 0.88 17.14
N ASN A 351 -23.80 -0.21 17.51
CA ASN A 351 -24.63 -0.27 18.72
C ASN A 351 -23.78 -0.11 20.00
N ARG A 352 -22.57 -0.68 20.02
CA ARG A 352 -21.62 -0.54 21.12
C ARG A 352 -21.16 0.91 21.29
N ILE A 353 -20.86 1.61 20.18
CA ILE A 353 -20.47 3.02 20.17
C ILE A 353 -21.62 3.91 20.62
N LEU A 354 -22.84 3.66 20.15
CA LEU A 354 -24.03 4.41 20.55
C LEU A 354 -24.37 4.21 22.04
N LYS A 355 -24.19 3.03 22.58
CA LYS A 355 -24.33 2.76 24.03
C LYS A 355 -23.27 3.54 24.82
N LYS A 356 -22.00 3.54 24.40
CA LYS A 356 -20.94 4.33 25.06
C LYS A 356 -21.20 5.82 25.03
N ARG A 357 -21.78 6.36 23.95
CA ARG A 357 -22.15 7.79 23.85
C ARG A 357 -23.33 8.18 24.76
N LYS A 358 -24.25 7.24 25.05
CA LYS A 358 -25.39 7.44 25.95
C LYS A 358 -25.03 7.29 27.42
N THR A 359 -23.89 6.65 27.74
CA THR A 359 -23.41 6.54 29.13
C THR A 359 -22.72 7.85 29.51
N PRO A 360 -23.14 8.54 30.56
CA PRO A 360 -22.49 9.75 31.03
C PRO A 360 -21.01 9.44 31.30
N LYS A 361 -20.09 10.32 30.87
CA LYS A 361 -18.66 10.13 31.15
C LYS A 361 -18.49 10.04 32.66
N ARG A 362 -18.17 8.84 33.15
CA ARG A 362 -17.91 8.62 34.55
C ARG A 362 -16.68 9.44 34.97
N LYS A 363 -16.78 10.06 36.15
CA LYS A 363 -15.70 10.85 36.72
C LYS A 363 -15.13 10.12 37.92
N ILE A 364 -13.83 10.26 38.16
CA ILE A 364 -13.19 9.74 39.38
C ILE A 364 -13.73 10.57 40.54
N VAL A 365 -14.36 9.90 41.50
CA VAL A 365 -14.86 10.52 42.73
C VAL A 365 -13.77 10.53 43.80
N SER A 366 -13.01 9.41 43.90
CA SER A 366 -11.86 9.34 44.79
C SER A 366 -10.81 8.39 44.22
N ARG A 367 -9.56 8.65 44.59
CA ARG A 367 -8.40 7.79 44.26
C ARG A 367 -7.57 7.65 45.54
N GLU A 368 -7.45 6.46 46.03
CA GLU A 368 -6.66 6.10 47.19
C GLU A 368 -5.47 5.23 46.74
N LYS A 369 -4.31 5.48 47.31
CA LYS A 369 -3.08 4.75 46.98
C LYS A 369 -2.75 3.79 48.15
N ILE A 370 -2.70 2.51 47.87
CA ILE A 370 -2.37 1.45 48.83
C ILE A 370 -1.03 0.86 48.44
N TYR A 371 -0.12 0.77 49.40
CA TYR A 371 1.19 0.14 49.22
C TYR A 371 1.16 -1.29 49.71
N ASP A 372 1.86 -2.17 49.03
CA ASP A 372 2.08 -3.53 49.49
C ASP A 372 2.95 -3.54 50.78
N CYS A 373 2.63 -4.43 51.69
CA CYS A 373 3.31 -4.51 52.98
C CYS A 373 4.74 -5.13 52.92
N ASP A 374 5.23 -5.43 51.73
CA ASP A 374 6.51 -6.12 51.48
C ASP A 374 7.73 -5.18 51.37
N GLY A 375 7.52 -3.87 51.45
CA GLY A 375 8.58 -2.87 51.31
C GLY A 375 9.10 -2.69 49.90
N SER A 376 8.47 -3.27 48.88
CA SER A 376 8.87 -3.18 47.45
C SER A 376 8.59 -1.79 46.81
N GLY A 377 7.78 -0.98 47.48
CA GLY A 377 7.29 0.27 46.93
C GLY A 377 6.20 0.10 45.84
N ARG A 378 5.77 -1.12 45.60
CA ARG A 378 4.63 -1.45 44.75
C ARG A 378 3.33 -1.30 45.51
N GLY A 379 2.24 -1.34 44.79
CA GLY A 379 0.91 -1.26 45.37
C GLY A 379 -0.14 -1.05 44.28
N TYR A 380 -1.31 -0.65 44.69
CA TYR A 380 -2.39 -0.39 43.76
C TYR A 380 -3.19 0.85 44.17
N TYR A 381 -3.87 1.43 43.16
CA TYR A 381 -4.88 2.47 43.36
C TYR A 381 -6.25 1.84 43.53
N ILE A 382 -7.02 2.31 44.49
CA ILE A 382 -8.47 2.13 44.57
C ILE A 382 -9.11 3.36 43.96
N ILE A 383 -9.73 3.21 42.78
CA ILE A 383 -10.36 4.30 42.06
C ILE A 383 -11.89 4.11 42.15
N LYS A 384 -12.58 5.04 42.78
CA LYS A 384 -14.05 5.07 42.82
C LYS A 384 -14.56 6.01 41.76
N TRP A 385 -15.49 5.50 40.96
CA TRP A 385 -16.09 6.24 39.86
C TRP A 385 -17.47 6.79 40.24
N SER A 386 -17.94 7.82 39.51
CA SER A 386 -19.23 8.47 39.76
C SER A 386 -20.46 7.60 39.51
N ASP A 387 -20.30 6.45 38.88
CA ASP A 387 -21.31 5.41 38.65
C ASP A 387 -21.35 4.36 39.76
N GLY A 388 -20.50 4.51 40.80
CA GLY A 388 -20.41 3.59 41.92
C GLY A 388 -19.43 2.41 41.71
N GLU A 389 -18.85 2.26 40.51
CA GLU A 389 -17.82 1.25 40.29
C GLU A 389 -16.52 1.55 41.02
N VAL A 390 -15.82 0.48 41.43
CA VAL A 390 -14.51 0.55 42.04
C VAL A 390 -13.52 -0.24 41.19
N GLU A 391 -12.45 0.41 40.78
CA GLU A 391 -11.37 -0.14 39.96
C GLU A 391 -10.10 -0.26 40.81
N TYR A 392 -9.39 -1.37 40.69
CA TYR A 392 -8.08 -1.58 41.31
C TYR A 392 -7.03 -1.56 40.20
N LYS A 393 -6.02 -0.70 40.33
CA LYS A 393 -5.01 -0.51 39.30
C LYS A 393 -3.62 -0.46 39.91
N ASP A 394 -2.76 -1.43 39.58
CA ASP A 394 -1.38 -1.51 40.05
C ASP A 394 -0.53 -0.30 39.61
N PHE A 395 0.49 0.03 40.41
CA PHE A 395 1.50 1.05 40.11
C PHE A 395 2.92 0.61 40.47
#